data_e1e5f1ec04791094cacef5fc3c12175e
#
_entry.id   e1e5f1ec04791094cacef5fc3c12175e
#
_cell.length_a   1.000
_cell.length_b   1.000
_cell.length_c   1.000
_cell.angle_alpha   90.00
_cell.angle_beta   90.00
_cell.angle_gamma   90.00
#
_symmetry.space_group_name_H-M   'P 1'
#
loop_
_entity.id
_entity.type
_entity.pdbx_description
1 polymer ?
#
loop_
_entity_poly.entity_id
_entity_poly.type
_entity_poly.pdbx_seq_one_letter_code
_entity_poly.pdbx_strand_id
1 'polypeptide(L)'
;ILEEQGQQKSFKFINSKFEKIKNPPIKFLFDMANISKNFEKYDFAIKYYNKVMLTVDQNSDSYANLLYRRGTCYERLEQYAMADNDLLRSLEINSNDAYVLNYLAYSWLERGYKIQSAIKMLEKAHDQEKNDPFILDSVGWAYYLINDFKKAKIFLQKAIILMPDDPVVNDHYGDILWKLNKKIQATYYWKNTLTFENTSEKIKKDIKIKLLKGPKKI
;
A
#
# COMPACT_ATOMS: atom_id res chain seq x y z
N ILE A 1 4.10 -19.91 -11.06
CA ILE A 1 4.38 -21.16 -10.26
C ILE A 1 5.88 -21.46 -10.19
N LEU A 2 6.62 -21.58 -11.31
CA LEU A 2 8.07 -21.88 -11.29
C LEU A 2 8.89 -20.73 -10.67
N GLU A 3 8.57 -19.48 -10.99
CA GLU A 3 9.22 -18.29 -10.45
C GLU A 3 8.95 -18.15 -8.94
N GLU A 4 7.74 -18.35 -8.52
CA GLU A 4 7.30 -18.32 -7.11
C GLU A 4 7.98 -19.43 -6.29
N GLN A 5 8.13 -20.64 -6.85
CA GLN A 5 8.90 -21.72 -6.24
C GLN A 5 10.39 -21.37 -6.14
N GLY A 6 10.94 -20.67 -7.13
CA GLY A 6 12.31 -20.14 -7.12
C GLY A 6 12.51 -19.12 -6.00
N GLN A 7 11.62 -18.17 -5.87
CA GLN A 7 11.65 -17.15 -4.81
C GLN A 7 11.54 -17.78 -3.41
N GLN A 8 10.63 -18.75 -3.22
CA GLN A 8 10.50 -19.44 -1.92
C GLN A 8 11.77 -20.23 -1.55
N LYS A 9 12.40 -20.90 -2.50
CA LYS A 9 13.67 -21.62 -2.26
C LYS A 9 14.79 -20.64 -1.91
N SER A 10 14.88 -19.52 -2.63
CA SER A 10 15.87 -18.47 -2.38
C SER A 10 15.73 -17.89 -0.99
N PHE A 11 14.51 -17.55 -0.58
CA PHE A 11 14.25 -17.04 0.78
C PHE A 11 14.63 -18.07 1.84
N LYS A 12 14.20 -19.33 1.70
CA LYS A 12 14.55 -20.41 2.64
C LYS A 12 16.06 -20.55 2.79
N PHE A 13 16.81 -20.50 1.69
CA PHE A 13 18.27 -20.59 1.71
C PHE A 13 18.88 -19.41 2.47
N ILE A 14 18.51 -18.17 2.12
CA ILE A 14 19.01 -16.95 2.78
C ILE A 14 18.72 -16.99 4.28
N ASN A 15 17.46 -17.26 4.66
CA ASN A 15 17.05 -17.30 6.06
C ASN A 15 17.78 -18.39 6.84
N SER A 16 17.96 -19.58 6.26
CA SER A 16 18.68 -20.69 6.91
C SER A 16 20.17 -20.38 7.17
N LYS A 17 20.80 -19.58 6.32
CA LYS A 17 22.18 -19.10 6.53
C LYS A 17 22.20 -18.01 7.59
N PHE A 18 21.26 -17.10 7.55
CA PHE A 18 21.17 -16.00 8.53
C PHE A 18 20.93 -16.50 9.95
N GLU A 19 20.05 -17.48 10.14
CA GLU A 19 19.73 -18.05 11.47
C GLU A 19 20.93 -18.77 12.13
N LYS A 20 21.98 -19.09 11.37
CA LYS A 20 23.23 -19.66 11.91
C LYS A 20 24.18 -18.60 12.47
N ILE A 21 23.95 -17.32 12.20
CA ILE A 21 24.80 -16.24 12.69
C ILE A 21 24.44 -16.00 14.16
N LYS A 22 25.40 -16.27 15.05
CA LYS A 22 25.27 -15.95 16.47
C LYS A 22 25.42 -14.44 16.65
N ASN A 23 24.45 -13.81 17.35
CA ASN A 23 24.45 -12.37 17.65
C ASN A 23 24.66 -11.49 16.40
N PRO A 24 23.78 -11.57 15.39
CA PRO A 24 23.94 -10.78 14.18
C PRO A 24 23.90 -9.27 14.53
N PRO A 25 24.72 -8.44 13.87
CA PRO A 25 24.65 -6.99 14.00
C PRO A 25 23.23 -6.46 13.72
N ILE A 26 22.84 -5.38 14.40
CA ILE A 26 21.49 -4.77 14.26
C ILE A 26 21.17 -4.45 12.82
N LYS A 27 22.15 -3.93 12.06
CA LYS A 27 22.00 -3.66 10.62
C LYS A 27 21.59 -4.92 9.86
N PHE A 28 22.17 -6.06 10.15
CA PHE A 28 21.84 -7.33 9.47
C PHE A 28 20.43 -7.81 9.83
N LEU A 29 19.97 -7.57 11.07
CA LEU A 29 18.58 -7.85 11.45
C LEU A 29 17.60 -6.98 10.66
N PHE A 30 17.91 -5.68 10.50
CA PHE A 30 17.10 -4.77 9.71
C PHE A 30 17.09 -5.16 8.23
N ASP A 31 18.24 -5.51 7.65
CA ASP A 31 18.35 -5.95 6.27
C ASP A 31 17.53 -7.25 6.05
N MET A 32 17.60 -8.21 6.98
CA MET A 32 16.80 -9.43 6.92
C MET A 32 15.31 -9.18 7.06
N ALA A 33 14.90 -8.19 7.87
CA ALA A 33 13.50 -7.77 7.93
C ALA A 33 13.01 -7.25 6.56
N ASN A 34 13.80 -6.38 5.92
CA ASN A 34 13.47 -5.84 4.60
C ASN A 34 13.48 -6.92 3.51
N ILE A 35 14.46 -7.81 3.51
CA ILE A 35 14.51 -8.96 2.61
C ILE A 35 13.27 -9.83 2.80
N SER A 36 12.92 -10.15 4.05
CA SER A 36 11.72 -10.95 4.35
C SER A 36 10.46 -10.29 3.83
N LYS A 37 10.32 -8.96 4.01
CA LYS A 37 9.20 -8.19 3.47
C LYS A 37 9.13 -8.25 1.93
N ASN A 38 10.27 -8.09 1.25
CA ASN A 38 10.34 -8.14 -0.21
C ASN A 38 9.99 -9.53 -0.78
N PHE A 39 10.26 -10.59 -0.02
CA PHE A 39 9.83 -11.96 -0.34
C PHE A 39 8.41 -12.28 0.17
N GLU A 40 7.65 -11.29 0.62
CA GLU A 40 6.31 -11.43 1.18
C GLU A 40 6.24 -12.41 2.38
N LYS A 41 7.35 -12.58 3.09
CA LYS A 41 7.44 -13.37 4.31
C LYS A 41 7.25 -12.46 5.53
N TYR A 42 6.05 -11.93 5.64
CA TYR A 42 5.72 -10.87 6.59
C TYR A 42 5.92 -11.29 8.05
N ASP A 43 5.64 -12.56 8.43
CA ASP A 43 5.90 -13.07 9.78
C ASP A 43 7.39 -13.00 10.13
N PHE A 44 8.28 -13.34 9.18
CA PHE A 44 9.72 -13.22 9.37
C PHE A 44 10.15 -11.75 9.44
N ALA A 45 9.58 -10.89 8.61
CA ALA A 45 9.85 -9.46 8.66
C ALA A 45 9.50 -8.89 10.04
N ILE A 46 8.31 -9.18 10.56
CA ILE A 46 7.86 -8.78 11.90
C ILE A 46 8.82 -9.30 12.99
N LYS A 47 9.20 -10.58 12.93
CA LYS A 47 10.17 -11.19 13.87
C LYS A 47 11.48 -10.40 13.94
N TYR A 48 12.01 -9.99 12.79
CA TYR A 48 13.27 -9.27 12.71
C TYR A 48 13.10 -7.78 13.07
N TYR A 49 12.03 -7.10 12.64
CA TYR A 49 11.74 -5.73 13.09
C TYR A 49 11.60 -5.67 14.61
N ASN A 50 10.91 -6.62 15.25
CA ASN A 50 10.80 -6.69 16.71
C ASN A 50 12.17 -6.72 17.40
N LYS A 51 13.14 -7.47 16.86
CA LYS A 51 14.49 -7.52 17.41
C LYS A 51 15.23 -6.19 17.27
N VAL A 52 15.10 -5.50 16.14
CA VAL A 52 15.70 -4.17 15.91
C VAL A 52 15.07 -3.15 16.85
N MET A 53 13.74 -3.17 17.04
CA MET A 53 13.03 -2.22 17.89
C MET A 53 13.47 -2.26 19.37
N LEU A 54 13.98 -3.39 19.85
CA LEU A 54 14.53 -3.50 21.22
C LEU A 54 15.80 -2.65 21.45
N THR A 55 16.43 -2.18 20.40
CA THR A 55 17.70 -1.46 20.43
C THR A 55 17.59 0.01 20.09
N VAL A 56 16.37 0.49 19.80
CA VAL A 56 16.11 1.86 19.33
C VAL A 56 15.26 2.60 20.36
N ASP A 57 15.55 3.88 20.56
CA ASP A 57 14.72 4.74 21.41
C ASP A 57 13.29 4.84 20.85
N GLN A 58 12.31 4.53 21.71
CA GLN A 58 10.89 4.43 21.37
C GLN A 58 10.23 5.76 20.97
N ASN A 59 10.90 6.88 21.15
CA ASN A 59 10.43 8.20 20.75
C ASN A 59 11.22 8.80 19.58
N SER A 60 12.11 8.01 18.96
CA SER A 60 12.92 8.45 17.82
C SER A 60 12.21 8.26 16.49
N ASP A 61 12.59 9.05 15.49
CA ASP A 61 12.14 8.86 14.10
C ASP A 61 12.49 7.47 13.55
N SER A 62 13.61 6.90 14.00
CA SER A 62 14.00 5.53 13.64
C SER A 62 12.99 4.51 14.14
N TYR A 63 12.45 4.70 15.35
CA TYR A 63 11.41 3.83 15.90
C TYR A 63 10.09 4.03 15.17
N ALA A 64 9.71 5.27 14.84
CA ALA A 64 8.53 5.56 14.02
C ALA A 64 8.60 4.85 12.66
N ASN A 65 9.77 4.89 12.00
CA ASN A 65 9.97 4.18 10.73
C ASN A 65 9.86 2.65 10.88
N LEU A 66 10.38 2.07 11.97
CA LEU A 66 10.23 0.64 12.26
C LEU A 66 8.77 0.25 12.50
N LEU A 67 8.02 1.07 13.23
CA LEU A 67 6.58 0.91 13.43
C LEU A 67 5.83 0.93 12.09
N TYR A 68 6.12 1.90 11.23
CA TYR A 68 5.54 1.96 9.89
C TYR A 68 5.81 0.67 9.10
N ARG A 69 7.08 0.22 9.05
CA ARG A 69 7.46 -1.00 8.31
C ARG A 69 6.80 -2.24 8.87
N ARG A 70 6.73 -2.39 10.21
CA ARG A 70 6.08 -3.53 10.86
C ARG A 70 4.57 -3.46 10.69
N GLY A 71 3.97 -2.28 10.82
CA GLY A 71 2.54 -2.03 10.60
C GLY A 71 2.11 -2.42 9.19
N THR A 72 2.93 -2.10 8.16
CA THR A 72 2.66 -2.56 6.79
C THR A 72 2.70 -4.08 6.66
N CYS A 73 3.55 -4.78 7.41
CA CYS A 73 3.57 -6.25 7.41
C CYS A 73 2.33 -6.84 8.09
N TYR A 74 1.89 -6.26 9.20
CA TYR A 74 0.64 -6.67 9.87
C TYR A 74 -0.58 -6.47 8.96
N GLU A 75 -0.63 -5.36 8.22
CA GLU A 75 -1.72 -5.09 7.27
C GLU A 75 -1.78 -6.16 6.16
N ARG A 76 -0.63 -6.53 5.59
CA ARG A 76 -0.54 -7.60 4.59
C ARG A 76 -0.95 -8.97 5.10
N LEU A 77 -0.85 -9.21 6.41
CA LEU A 77 -1.36 -10.42 7.08
C LEU A 77 -2.82 -10.27 7.55
N GLU A 78 -3.49 -9.20 7.19
CA GLU A 78 -4.86 -8.86 7.62
C GLU A 78 -5.01 -8.72 9.15
N GLN A 79 -3.90 -8.54 9.86
CA GLN A 79 -3.86 -8.27 11.31
C GLN A 79 -4.09 -6.79 11.57
N TYR A 80 -5.24 -6.29 11.18
CA TYR A 80 -5.54 -4.86 11.09
C TYR A 80 -5.43 -4.11 12.42
N ALA A 81 -5.80 -4.73 13.54
CA ALA A 81 -5.66 -4.08 14.84
C ALA A 81 -4.19 -3.81 15.20
N MET A 82 -3.29 -4.73 14.88
CA MET A 82 -1.86 -4.56 15.09
C MET A 82 -1.28 -3.53 14.12
N ALA A 83 -1.72 -3.56 12.87
CA ALA A 83 -1.33 -2.59 11.85
C ALA A 83 -1.73 -1.16 12.25
N ASP A 84 -3.00 -0.96 12.62
CA ASP A 84 -3.51 0.35 13.03
C ASP A 84 -2.76 0.87 14.28
N ASN A 85 -2.47 0.01 15.26
CA ASN A 85 -1.72 0.40 16.45
C ASN A 85 -0.30 0.88 16.10
N ASP A 86 0.43 0.14 15.30
CA ASP A 86 1.79 0.51 14.89
C ASP A 86 1.81 1.80 14.07
N LEU A 87 0.90 1.94 13.09
CA LEU A 87 0.83 3.12 12.22
C LEU A 87 0.39 4.36 12.99
N LEU A 88 -0.58 4.26 13.91
CA LEU A 88 -0.98 5.36 14.77
C LEU A 88 0.15 5.76 15.72
N ARG A 89 0.85 4.79 16.32
CA ARG A 89 2.01 5.10 17.17
C ARG A 89 3.15 5.75 16.40
N SER A 90 3.38 5.36 15.15
CA SER A 90 4.31 6.04 14.25
C SER A 90 3.94 7.52 14.07
N LEU A 91 2.65 7.81 13.86
CA LEU A 91 2.13 9.18 13.71
C LEU A 91 2.10 9.98 15.03
N GLU A 92 2.06 9.34 16.19
CA GLU A 92 2.26 10.03 17.47
C GLU A 92 3.68 10.57 17.61
N ILE A 93 4.69 9.86 17.08
CA ILE A 93 6.09 10.30 17.09
C ILE A 93 6.32 11.33 15.98
N ASN A 94 5.89 11.04 14.75
CA ASN A 94 6.00 11.93 13.60
C ASN A 94 4.63 12.15 12.95
N SER A 95 3.92 13.16 13.43
CA SER A 95 2.53 13.44 13.04
C SER A 95 2.34 13.93 11.59
N ASN A 96 3.44 14.27 10.91
CA ASN A 96 3.42 14.85 9.55
C ASN A 96 4.04 13.92 8.51
N ASP A 97 4.30 12.66 8.84
CA ASP A 97 4.80 11.70 7.85
C ASP A 97 3.70 11.40 6.81
N ALA A 98 3.86 11.99 5.62
CA ALA A 98 2.90 11.89 4.54
C ALA A 98 2.67 10.43 4.09
N TYR A 99 3.71 9.60 4.11
CA TYR A 99 3.62 8.21 3.68
C TYR A 99 2.89 7.34 4.70
N VAL A 100 3.12 7.57 5.99
CA VAL A 100 2.37 6.87 7.06
C VAL A 100 0.92 7.29 7.07
N LEU A 101 0.64 8.60 6.94
CA LEU A 101 -0.72 9.14 6.81
C LEU A 101 -1.45 8.50 5.62
N ASN A 102 -0.81 8.49 4.45
CA ASN A 102 -1.37 7.91 3.24
C ASN A 102 -1.65 6.41 3.40
N TYR A 103 -0.68 5.65 3.91
CA TYR A 103 -0.81 4.20 4.03
C TYR A 103 -1.95 3.79 4.98
N LEU A 104 -1.99 4.41 6.17
CA LEU A 104 -3.05 4.13 7.16
C LEU A 104 -4.43 4.52 6.63
N ALA A 105 -4.53 5.70 6.04
CA ALA A 105 -5.78 6.18 5.47
C ALA A 105 -6.28 5.29 4.34
N TYR A 106 -5.41 4.91 3.40
CA TYR A 106 -5.77 4.00 2.30
C TYR A 106 -6.22 2.63 2.82
N SER A 107 -5.51 2.06 3.80
CA SER A 107 -5.92 0.81 4.45
C SER A 107 -7.31 0.92 5.11
N TRP A 108 -7.63 2.07 5.71
CA TRP A 108 -8.97 2.31 6.26
C TRP A 108 -10.04 2.42 5.18
N LEU A 109 -9.74 3.09 4.05
CA LEU A 109 -10.68 3.19 2.92
C LEU A 109 -11.01 1.81 2.33
N GLU A 110 -9.99 0.97 2.09
CA GLU A 110 -10.17 -0.38 1.54
C GLU A 110 -11.05 -1.27 2.44
N ARG A 111 -11.03 -1.02 3.76
CA ARG A 111 -11.85 -1.73 4.74
C ARG A 111 -13.23 -1.08 4.98
N GLY A 112 -13.51 0.06 4.37
CA GLY A 112 -14.71 0.85 4.67
C GLY A 112 -14.73 1.40 6.10
N TYR A 113 -13.57 1.58 6.72
CA TYR A 113 -13.41 1.97 8.12
C TYR A 113 -12.97 3.42 8.24
N LYS A 114 -13.57 4.18 9.17
CA LYS A 114 -13.23 5.57 9.49
C LYS A 114 -13.02 6.49 8.27
N ILE A 115 -13.85 6.37 7.24
CA ILE A 115 -13.69 7.05 5.94
C ILE A 115 -13.42 8.56 6.09
N GLN A 116 -14.19 9.27 6.95
CA GLN A 116 -13.99 10.70 7.15
C GLN A 116 -12.63 11.07 7.77
N SER A 117 -12.13 10.22 8.67
CA SER A 117 -10.79 10.39 9.24
C SER A 117 -9.71 10.09 8.20
N ALA A 118 -9.90 9.07 7.38
CA ALA A 118 -9.00 8.73 6.29
C ALA A 118 -8.87 9.88 5.28
N ILE A 119 -9.99 10.52 4.90
CA ILE A 119 -9.98 11.69 4.00
C ILE A 119 -9.12 12.82 4.59
N LYS A 120 -9.31 13.17 5.86
CA LYS A 120 -8.52 14.23 6.52
C LYS A 120 -7.03 13.90 6.56
N MET A 121 -6.67 12.63 6.79
CA MET A 121 -5.28 12.18 6.77
C MET A 121 -4.67 12.28 5.38
N LEU A 122 -5.43 11.93 4.35
CA LEU A 122 -4.99 12.03 2.95
C LEU A 122 -4.84 13.49 2.49
N GLU A 123 -5.76 14.38 2.88
CA GLU A 123 -5.63 15.81 2.62
C GLU A 123 -4.36 16.35 3.28
N LYS A 124 -4.09 15.97 4.54
CA LYS A 124 -2.86 16.35 5.23
C LYS A 124 -1.61 15.78 4.56
N ALA A 125 -1.64 14.52 4.09
CA ALA A 125 -0.54 13.92 3.35
C ALA A 125 -0.29 14.66 2.03
N HIS A 126 -1.35 15.00 1.29
CA HIS A 126 -1.25 15.76 0.05
C HIS A 126 -0.71 17.19 0.25
N ASP A 127 -1.00 17.83 1.36
CA ASP A 127 -0.44 19.15 1.69
C ASP A 127 1.09 19.09 1.86
N GLN A 128 1.63 17.96 2.33
CA GLN A 128 3.07 17.73 2.46
C GLN A 128 3.71 17.34 1.11
N GLU A 129 3.07 16.44 0.37
CA GLU A 129 3.59 15.82 -0.85
C GLU A 129 2.60 15.99 -2.02
N LYS A 130 2.49 17.22 -2.53
CA LYS A 130 1.46 17.64 -3.52
C LYS A 130 1.48 16.91 -4.86
N ASN A 131 2.64 16.38 -5.23
CA ASN A 131 2.85 15.74 -6.53
C ASN A 131 3.22 14.26 -6.41
N ASP A 132 3.11 13.67 -5.22
CA ASP A 132 3.30 12.23 -5.06
C ASP A 132 2.11 11.48 -5.70
N PRO A 133 2.35 10.63 -6.71
CA PRO A 133 1.27 10.00 -7.45
C PRO A 133 0.48 8.98 -6.63
N PHE A 134 1.10 8.33 -5.63
CA PHE A 134 0.40 7.39 -4.74
C PHE A 134 -0.56 8.12 -3.80
N ILE A 135 -0.15 9.29 -3.30
CA ILE A 135 -1.00 10.13 -2.46
C ILE A 135 -2.14 10.72 -3.30
N LEU A 136 -1.84 11.19 -4.52
CA LEU A 136 -2.87 11.68 -5.44
C LEU A 136 -3.92 10.61 -5.77
N ASP A 137 -3.49 9.38 -6.02
CA ASP A 137 -4.40 8.26 -6.26
C ASP A 137 -5.27 7.98 -5.03
N SER A 138 -4.68 7.89 -3.85
CA SER A 138 -5.40 7.64 -2.60
C SER A 138 -6.43 8.74 -2.28
N VAL A 139 -6.07 10.01 -2.48
CA VAL A 139 -7.01 11.14 -2.33
C VAL A 139 -8.16 11.02 -3.34
N GLY A 140 -7.83 10.74 -4.59
CA GLY A 140 -8.82 10.55 -5.64
C GLY A 140 -9.77 9.39 -5.34
N TRP A 141 -9.24 8.27 -4.86
CA TRP A 141 -10.02 7.11 -4.43
C TRP A 141 -10.94 7.43 -3.25
N ALA A 142 -10.44 8.18 -2.25
CA ALA A 142 -11.24 8.63 -1.12
C ALA A 142 -12.46 9.46 -1.57
N TYR A 143 -12.27 10.42 -2.47
CA TYR A 143 -13.37 11.20 -3.04
C TYR A 143 -14.32 10.35 -3.90
N TYR A 144 -13.80 9.33 -4.61
CA TYR A 144 -14.65 8.38 -5.33
C TYR A 144 -15.59 7.63 -4.39
N LEU A 145 -15.11 7.14 -3.25
CA LEU A 145 -15.89 6.39 -2.28
C LEU A 145 -17.01 7.21 -1.63
N ILE A 146 -16.85 8.53 -1.51
CA ILE A 146 -17.90 9.43 -1.02
C ILE A 146 -18.75 10.06 -2.14
N ASN A 147 -18.62 9.56 -3.36
CA ASN A 147 -19.34 10.02 -4.56
C ASN A 147 -19.05 11.47 -4.98
N ASP A 148 -17.97 12.10 -4.51
CA ASP A 148 -17.48 13.36 -5.07
C ASP A 148 -16.65 13.09 -6.34
N PHE A 149 -17.34 12.69 -7.39
CA PHE A 149 -16.72 12.28 -8.66
C PHE A 149 -15.99 13.42 -9.37
N LYS A 150 -16.33 14.68 -9.07
CA LYS A 150 -15.62 15.84 -9.64
C LYS A 150 -14.21 15.93 -9.06
N LYS A 151 -14.08 15.89 -7.74
CA LYS A 151 -12.78 15.90 -7.06
C LYS A 151 -12.00 14.63 -7.36
N ALA A 152 -12.63 13.46 -7.28
CA ALA A 152 -12.00 12.18 -7.60
C ALA A 152 -11.31 12.23 -8.97
N LYS A 153 -12.01 12.72 -10.00
CA LYS A 153 -11.43 12.84 -11.34
C LYS A 153 -10.19 13.73 -11.37
N ILE A 154 -10.19 14.87 -10.67
CA ILE A 154 -9.06 15.81 -10.68
C ILE A 154 -7.79 15.12 -10.14
N PHE A 155 -7.90 14.43 -9.01
CA PHE A 155 -6.77 13.77 -8.38
C PHE A 155 -6.31 12.53 -9.16
N LEU A 156 -7.24 11.65 -9.55
CA LEU A 156 -6.92 10.45 -10.32
C LEU A 156 -6.35 10.77 -11.70
N GLN A 157 -6.79 11.89 -12.33
CA GLN A 157 -6.21 12.33 -13.58
C GLN A 157 -4.76 12.80 -13.43
N LYS A 158 -4.40 13.42 -12.32
CA LYS A 158 -3.01 13.77 -12.03
C LYS A 158 -2.18 12.51 -11.74
N ALA A 159 -2.71 11.59 -10.95
CA ALA A 159 -2.03 10.34 -10.63
C ALA A 159 -1.71 9.52 -11.90
N ILE A 160 -2.68 9.34 -12.82
CA ILE A 160 -2.47 8.57 -14.05
C ILE A 160 -1.48 9.22 -15.02
N ILE A 161 -1.36 10.55 -15.01
CA ILE A 161 -0.33 11.25 -15.81
C ILE A 161 1.07 10.96 -15.25
N LEU A 162 1.22 10.87 -13.94
CA LEU A 162 2.50 10.64 -13.28
C LEU A 162 2.88 9.16 -13.23
N MET A 163 1.88 8.26 -13.21
CA MET A 163 2.06 6.81 -13.15
C MET A 163 1.19 6.09 -14.19
N PRO A 164 1.48 6.24 -15.49
CA PRO A 164 0.64 5.69 -16.56
C PRO A 164 0.63 4.16 -16.60
N ASP A 165 1.66 3.49 -16.04
CA ASP A 165 1.83 2.03 -16.09
C ASP A 165 1.55 1.36 -14.74
N ASP A 166 0.97 2.08 -13.77
CA ASP A 166 0.55 1.48 -12.50
C ASP A 166 -0.81 0.81 -12.61
N PRO A 167 -0.95 -0.47 -12.24
CA PRO A 167 -2.21 -1.20 -12.38
C PRO A 167 -3.34 -0.64 -11.53
N VAL A 168 -3.05 -0.17 -10.31
CA VAL A 168 -4.05 0.33 -9.36
C VAL A 168 -4.58 1.69 -9.84
N VAL A 169 -3.68 2.58 -10.22
CA VAL A 169 -4.02 3.92 -10.72
C VAL A 169 -4.85 3.84 -11.99
N ASN A 170 -4.50 2.94 -12.92
CA ASN A 170 -5.31 2.71 -14.14
C ASN A 170 -6.70 2.16 -13.80
N ASP A 171 -6.80 1.26 -12.85
CA ASP A 171 -8.08 0.68 -12.41
C ASP A 171 -8.98 1.76 -11.78
N HIS A 172 -8.46 2.54 -10.82
CA HIS A 172 -9.19 3.64 -10.18
C HIS A 172 -9.62 4.72 -11.20
N TYR A 173 -8.73 5.06 -12.16
CA TYR A 173 -9.07 6.03 -13.19
C TYR A 173 -10.15 5.49 -14.15
N GLY A 174 -10.13 4.21 -14.44
CA GLY A 174 -11.20 3.54 -15.17
C GLY A 174 -12.53 3.61 -14.43
N ASP A 175 -12.53 3.37 -13.12
CA ASP A 175 -13.73 3.41 -12.28
C ASP A 175 -14.38 4.81 -12.28
N ILE A 176 -13.60 5.87 -12.11
CA ILE A 176 -14.16 7.23 -12.14
C ILE A 176 -14.68 7.64 -13.52
N LEU A 177 -13.98 7.23 -14.58
CA LEU A 177 -14.47 7.48 -15.94
C LEU A 177 -15.80 6.79 -16.21
N TRP A 178 -15.99 5.57 -15.72
CA TRP A 178 -17.26 4.86 -15.82
C TRP A 178 -18.39 5.58 -15.10
N LYS A 179 -18.16 6.04 -13.86
CA LYS A 179 -19.15 6.82 -13.09
C LYS A 179 -19.52 8.14 -13.77
N LEU A 180 -18.59 8.73 -14.52
CA LEU A 180 -18.81 9.93 -15.32
C LEU A 180 -19.41 9.65 -16.72
N ASN A 181 -19.92 8.43 -16.95
CA ASN A 181 -20.50 7.96 -18.21
C ASN A 181 -19.54 7.95 -19.41
N LYS A 182 -18.22 7.93 -19.16
CA LYS A 182 -17.17 7.83 -20.18
C LYS A 182 -16.74 6.37 -20.39
N LYS A 183 -17.70 5.50 -20.70
CA LYS A 183 -17.54 4.05 -20.69
C LYS A 183 -16.45 3.52 -21.63
N ILE A 184 -16.30 4.12 -22.83
CA ILE A 184 -15.24 3.73 -23.78
C ILE A 184 -13.87 3.97 -23.19
N GLN A 185 -13.66 5.15 -22.59
CA GLN A 185 -12.40 5.48 -21.95
C GLN A 185 -12.12 4.59 -20.72
N ALA A 186 -13.14 4.35 -19.88
CA ALA A 186 -13.03 3.42 -18.75
C ALA A 186 -12.55 2.03 -19.19
N THR A 187 -13.20 1.50 -20.23
CA THR A 187 -12.83 0.20 -20.83
C THR A 187 -11.39 0.18 -21.34
N TYR A 188 -10.90 1.29 -21.90
CA TYR A 188 -9.52 1.41 -22.35
C TYR A 188 -8.54 1.25 -21.18
N TYR A 189 -8.72 2.00 -20.08
CA TYR A 189 -7.84 1.92 -18.92
C TYR A 189 -7.87 0.55 -18.25
N TRP A 190 -9.04 -0.05 -18.08
CA TRP A 190 -9.15 -1.41 -17.55
C TRP A 190 -8.49 -2.47 -18.44
N LYS A 191 -8.61 -2.37 -19.76
CA LYS A 191 -7.91 -3.28 -20.68
C LYS A 191 -6.41 -3.07 -20.62
N ASN A 192 -5.95 -1.81 -20.54
CA ASN A 192 -4.55 -1.49 -20.42
C ASN A 192 -3.94 -2.11 -19.15
N THR A 193 -4.63 -2.02 -18.01
CA THR A 193 -4.20 -2.66 -16.76
C THR A 193 -3.92 -4.17 -16.94
N LEU A 194 -4.69 -4.88 -17.77
CA LEU A 194 -4.49 -6.30 -18.01
C LEU A 194 -3.19 -6.62 -18.77
N THR A 195 -2.56 -5.64 -19.39
CA THR A 195 -1.32 -5.81 -20.16
C THR A 195 -0.06 -5.63 -19.32
N PHE A 196 -0.17 -5.06 -18.12
CA PHE A 196 0.99 -4.83 -17.25
C PHE A 196 1.43 -6.12 -16.56
N GLU A 197 2.73 -6.41 -16.59
CA GLU A 197 3.30 -7.61 -15.99
C GLU A 197 3.11 -7.66 -14.46
N ASN A 198 3.16 -6.50 -13.81
CA ASN A 198 3.01 -6.35 -12.36
C ASN A 198 1.55 -6.34 -11.87
N THR A 199 0.56 -6.56 -12.76
CA THR A 199 -0.85 -6.64 -12.36
C THR A 199 -1.14 -7.89 -11.58
N SER A 200 -1.57 -7.75 -10.33
CA SER A 200 -1.93 -8.88 -9.47
C SER A 200 -3.14 -9.65 -10.02
N GLU A 201 -3.21 -10.96 -9.73
CA GLU A 201 -4.34 -11.80 -10.14
C GLU A 201 -5.69 -11.33 -9.55
N LYS A 202 -5.66 -10.71 -8.37
CA LYS A 202 -6.85 -10.08 -7.77
C LYS A 202 -7.38 -8.96 -8.68
N ILE A 203 -6.51 -8.02 -9.08
CA ILE A 203 -6.88 -6.91 -9.96
C ILE A 203 -7.35 -7.43 -11.32
N LYS A 204 -6.64 -8.38 -11.93
CA LYS A 204 -7.05 -8.99 -13.21
C LYS A 204 -8.45 -9.59 -13.15
N LYS A 205 -8.78 -10.27 -12.05
CA LYS A 205 -10.09 -10.87 -11.82
C LYS A 205 -11.18 -9.79 -11.69
N ASP A 206 -10.93 -8.75 -10.90
CA ASP A 206 -11.86 -7.65 -10.69
C ASP A 206 -12.13 -6.87 -11.99
N ILE A 207 -11.08 -6.58 -12.77
CA ILE A 207 -11.20 -5.90 -14.06
C ILE A 207 -12.04 -6.72 -15.05
N LYS A 208 -11.85 -8.04 -15.12
CA LYS A 208 -12.70 -8.89 -15.98
C LYS A 208 -14.17 -8.75 -15.64
N ILE A 209 -14.51 -8.61 -14.36
CA ILE A 209 -15.88 -8.37 -13.89
C ILE A 209 -16.34 -6.95 -14.29
N LYS A 210 -15.49 -5.94 -14.09
CA LYS A 210 -15.80 -4.54 -14.44
C LYS A 210 -16.05 -4.36 -15.93
N LEU A 211 -15.32 -5.04 -16.79
CA LEU A 211 -15.53 -5.02 -18.25
C LEU A 211 -16.91 -5.55 -18.66
N LEU A 212 -17.52 -6.44 -17.88
CA LEU A 212 -18.84 -7.02 -18.14
C LEU A 212 -19.99 -6.21 -17.52
N LYS A 213 -19.79 -5.68 -16.32
CA LYS A 213 -20.87 -5.14 -15.49
C LYS A 213 -20.64 -3.70 -15.00
N GLY A 214 -19.47 -3.14 -15.27
CA GLY A 214 -18.99 -1.92 -14.61
C GLY A 214 -18.47 -2.18 -13.17
N PRO A 215 -17.97 -1.15 -12.50
CA PRO A 215 -17.50 -1.28 -11.12
C PRO A 215 -18.66 -1.56 -10.16
N LYS A 216 -18.36 -2.18 -9.02
CA LYS A 216 -19.35 -2.40 -7.96
C LYS A 216 -20.03 -1.09 -7.57
N LYS A 217 -21.30 -1.16 -7.19
CA LYS A 217 -21.97 -0.02 -6.56
C LYS A 217 -21.31 0.22 -5.20
N ILE A 218 -20.93 1.45 -4.96
CA ILE A 218 -20.44 1.94 -3.66
C ILE A 218 -21.64 2.10 -2.74
#